data_25efe221b34960866252ff97abed2774
#
_entry.id   25efe221b34960866252ff97abed2774
#
_cell.length_a   1.000
_cell.length_b   1.000
_cell.length_c   1.000
_cell.angle_alpha   90.00
_cell.angle_beta   90.00
_cell.angle_gamma   90.00
#
_symmetry.space_group_name_H-M   'P 1'
#
loop_
_entity.id
_entity.type
_entity.pdbx_description
1 polymer ?
#
loop_
_entity_poly.entity_id
_entity_poly.type
_entity_poly.pdbx_seq_one_letter_code
_entity_poly.pdbx_strand_id
1 'polypeptide(L)'
;ELPGVLGELDYPADLLWAGRSLHHLGDQRAALAAFAGRLAPGGTLAIMEGGLPSRFLPRDLGFGRPGLEARLDALEAEWFARMRAELPGSVGEVEDWPTLLSGAGLTHARTRSFLLDLPAPASDRARAYVAGTLARVREVHGDELDAEDRATLDRLLDADDKASVHHRPDVFVLAAHSVHTAVRTG
;
A
#
# COMPACT_ATOMS: atom_id res chain seq x y z
N GLU A 1 -0.52 -5.34 -20.01
CA GLU A 1 0.29 -4.80 -18.89
C GLU A 1 0.47 -3.29 -19.04
N LEU A 2 0.48 -2.55 -17.94
CA LEU A 2 0.81 -1.12 -17.97
C LEU A 2 2.31 -0.93 -18.33
N PRO A 3 2.67 0.10 -19.13
CA PRO A 3 1.83 1.14 -19.71
C PRO A 3 1.20 0.79 -21.09
N GLY A 4 1.39 -0.42 -21.62
CA GLY A 4 0.94 -0.79 -22.96
C GLY A 4 -0.57 -0.61 -23.20
N VAL A 5 -1.39 -0.97 -22.19
CA VAL A 5 -2.87 -0.82 -22.25
C VAL A 5 -3.32 0.64 -22.41
N LEU A 6 -2.51 1.62 -22.01
CA LEU A 6 -2.83 3.03 -22.20
C LEU A 6 -2.93 3.41 -23.70
N GLY A 7 -2.29 2.62 -24.58
CA GLY A 7 -2.38 2.80 -26.03
C GLY A 7 -3.76 2.49 -26.60
N GLU A 8 -4.57 1.71 -25.87
CA GLU A 8 -5.90 1.26 -26.29
C GLU A 8 -7.03 2.24 -25.91
N LEU A 9 -6.69 3.32 -25.17
CA LEU A 9 -7.67 4.36 -24.87
C LEU A 9 -7.96 5.20 -26.13
N ASP A 10 -9.18 5.16 -26.61
CA ASP A 10 -9.63 5.90 -27.80
C ASP A 10 -9.68 7.41 -27.60
N TYR A 11 -9.83 7.87 -26.36
CA TYR A 11 -9.97 9.29 -26.01
C TYR A 11 -9.09 9.68 -24.84
N PRO A 12 -8.62 10.96 -24.78
CA PRO A 12 -7.94 11.49 -23.62
C PRO A 12 -8.82 11.44 -22.37
N ALA A 13 -8.23 11.16 -21.22
CA ALA A 13 -8.96 11.04 -19.96
C ALA A 13 -8.99 12.36 -19.18
N ASP A 14 -10.13 12.70 -18.60
CA ASP A 14 -10.24 13.82 -17.66
C ASP A 14 -9.66 13.48 -16.29
N LEU A 15 -9.66 12.19 -15.93
CA LEU A 15 -9.07 11.67 -14.70
C LEU A 15 -8.42 10.31 -14.96
N LEU A 16 -7.15 10.18 -14.56
CA LEU A 16 -6.48 8.89 -14.39
C LEU A 16 -6.24 8.65 -12.91
N TRP A 17 -6.67 7.49 -12.43
CA TRP A 17 -6.44 7.04 -11.06
C TRP A 17 -5.52 5.82 -11.06
N ALA A 18 -4.40 5.92 -10.33
CA ALA A 18 -3.48 4.81 -10.09
C ALA A 18 -3.35 4.60 -8.57
N GLY A 19 -3.97 3.57 -8.05
CA GLY A 19 -3.95 3.27 -6.63
C GLY A 19 -3.06 2.07 -6.31
N ARG A 20 -1.97 2.30 -5.57
CA ARG A 20 -1.02 1.27 -5.12
C ARG A 20 -0.52 0.40 -6.28
N SER A 21 -0.14 1.02 -7.37
CA SER A 21 0.23 0.32 -8.61
C SER A 21 1.54 0.81 -9.23
N LEU A 22 1.94 2.06 -8.98
CA LEU A 22 3.17 2.61 -9.54
C LEU A 22 4.43 1.93 -9.01
N HIS A 23 4.39 1.46 -7.78
CA HIS A 23 5.50 0.71 -7.21
C HIS A 23 5.74 -0.67 -7.87
N HIS A 24 4.81 -1.16 -8.67
CA HIS A 24 4.99 -2.36 -9.49
C HIS A 24 5.58 -2.08 -10.88
N LEU A 25 5.85 -0.81 -11.21
CA LEU A 25 6.46 -0.42 -12.48
C LEU A 25 7.94 -0.12 -12.28
N GLY A 26 8.81 -0.74 -13.07
CA GLY A 26 10.26 -0.61 -12.94
C GLY A 26 10.71 0.85 -13.11
N ASP A 27 10.27 1.53 -14.16
CA ASP A 27 10.52 2.94 -14.43
C ASP A 27 9.27 3.78 -14.13
N GLN A 28 9.23 4.35 -12.91
CA GLN A 28 8.11 5.18 -12.45
C GLN A 28 8.02 6.51 -13.21
N ARG A 29 9.15 7.10 -13.62
CA ARG A 29 9.16 8.34 -14.41
C ARG A 29 8.57 8.13 -15.79
N ALA A 30 8.98 7.08 -16.47
CA ALA A 30 8.43 6.75 -17.79
C ALA A 30 6.94 6.45 -17.71
N ALA A 31 6.49 5.74 -16.65
CA ALA A 31 5.09 5.47 -16.41
C ALA A 31 4.27 6.76 -16.18
N LEU A 32 4.77 7.68 -15.35
CA LEU A 32 4.10 8.96 -15.10
C LEU A 32 4.02 9.83 -16.37
N ALA A 33 5.07 9.85 -17.18
CA ALA A 33 5.07 10.55 -18.47
C ALA A 33 4.03 9.93 -19.44
N ALA A 34 3.92 8.61 -19.48
CA ALA A 34 2.92 7.92 -20.28
C ALA A 34 1.49 8.24 -19.81
N PHE A 35 1.24 8.28 -18.49
CA PHE A 35 -0.06 8.68 -17.93
C PHE A 35 -0.38 10.14 -18.26
N ALA A 36 0.58 11.06 -18.07
CA ALA A 36 0.40 12.47 -18.41
C ALA A 36 0.04 12.68 -19.88
N GLY A 37 0.64 11.87 -20.79
CA GLY A 37 0.35 11.92 -22.22
C GLY A 37 -1.10 11.50 -22.58
N ARG A 38 -1.80 10.79 -21.69
CA ARG A 38 -3.18 10.31 -21.90
C ARG A 38 -4.25 11.19 -21.26
N LEU A 39 -3.87 12.21 -20.51
CA LEU A 39 -4.83 13.17 -19.97
C LEU A 39 -5.30 14.14 -21.05
N ALA A 40 -6.55 14.57 -20.96
CA ALA A 40 -7.03 15.73 -21.67
C ALA A 40 -6.39 17.02 -21.14
N PRO A 41 -6.37 18.12 -21.91
CA PRO A 41 -6.04 19.42 -21.36
C PRO A 41 -6.95 19.75 -20.15
N GLY A 42 -6.37 20.10 -19.01
CA GLY A 42 -7.08 20.27 -17.74
C GLY A 42 -7.36 18.97 -16.98
N GLY A 43 -7.07 17.81 -17.57
CA GLY A 43 -7.24 16.50 -16.92
C GLY A 43 -6.31 16.30 -15.74
N THR A 44 -6.72 15.48 -14.80
CA THR A 44 -6.02 15.21 -13.53
C THR A 44 -5.44 13.80 -13.48
N LEU A 45 -4.18 13.69 -13.10
CA LEU A 45 -3.58 12.43 -12.61
C LEU A 45 -3.69 12.41 -11.09
N ALA A 46 -4.25 11.33 -10.55
CA ALA A 46 -4.31 11.07 -9.13
C ALA A 46 -3.64 9.71 -8.85
N ILE A 47 -2.64 9.71 -8.00
CA ILE A 47 -1.93 8.51 -7.57
C ILE A 47 -2.07 8.33 -6.06
N MET A 48 -2.31 7.11 -5.61
CA MET A 48 -2.32 6.77 -4.20
C MET A 48 -1.10 5.89 -3.91
N GLU A 49 -0.07 6.49 -3.37
CA GLU A 49 1.17 5.82 -2.98
C GLU A 49 1.65 6.38 -1.63
N GLY A 50 2.34 5.56 -0.86
CA GLY A 50 2.82 5.94 0.47
C GLY A 50 1.70 6.06 1.51
N GLY A 51 2.01 6.74 2.59
CA GLY A 51 1.19 6.83 3.79
C GLY A 51 1.91 6.22 4.99
N LEU A 52 1.13 5.66 5.91
CA LEU A 52 1.66 4.94 7.08
C LEU A 52 1.25 3.48 7.02
N PRO A 53 2.10 2.55 7.49
CA PRO A 53 1.73 1.16 7.67
C PRO A 53 0.47 1.04 8.53
N SER A 54 -0.44 0.16 8.13
CA SER A 54 -1.68 -0.07 8.88
C SER A 54 -1.38 -0.71 10.23
N ARG A 55 -2.20 -0.37 11.23
CA ARG A 55 -2.19 -0.96 12.57
C ARG A 55 -3.54 -1.58 12.86
N PHE A 56 -3.51 -2.75 13.46
CA PHE A 56 -4.69 -3.56 13.73
C PHE A 56 -4.79 -4.01 15.17
N LEU A 57 -3.65 -4.02 15.86
CA LEU A 57 -3.48 -4.71 17.14
C LEU A 57 -2.73 -3.80 18.15
N PRO A 58 -2.97 -3.96 19.46
CA PRO A 58 -2.16 -3.31 20.45
C PRO A 58 -0.70 -3.81 20.37
N ARG A 59 0.24 -2.98 20.82
CA ARG A 59 1.67 -3.32 20.83
C ARG A 59 1.98 -4.61 21.60
N ASP A 60 1.26 -4.86 22.68
CA ASP A 60 1.38 -6.06 23.52
C ASP A 60 0.07 -6.84 23.44
N LEU A 61 0.14 -8.07 22.96
CA LEU A 61 -1.01 -8.94 22.75
C LEU A 61 -1.38 -9.77 23.97
N GLY A 62 -0.55 -9.73 25.04
CA GLY A 62 -0.63 -10.64 26.17
C GLY A 62 -0.06 -12.04 25.91
N PHE A 63 0.52 -12.27 24.73
CA PHE A 63 1.26 -13.47 24.33
C PHE A 63 2.21 -13.13 23.16
N GLY A 64 3.21 -13.97 22.92
CA GLY A 64 4.27 -13.67 21.98
C GLY A 64 5.08 -12.44 22.40
N ARG A 65 5.96 -11.97 21.52
CA ARG A 65 6.76 -10.77 21.79
C ARG A 65 5.98 -9.49 21.49
N PRO A 66 5.99 -8.48 22.39
CA PRO A 66 5.42 -7.18 22.10
C PRO A 66 6.00 -6.55 20.82
N GLY A 67 5.17 -5.82 20.07
CA GLY A 67 5.60 -5.10 18.87
C GLY A 67 5.67 -5.97 17.61
N LEU A 68 4.84 -7.00 17.50
CA LEU A 68 4.73 -7.86 16.31
C LEU A 68 4.62 -7.05 15.02
N GLU A 69 3.66 -6.14 14.91
CA GLU A 69 3.41 -5.38 13.67
C GLU A 69 4.63 -4.58 13.21
N ALA A 70 5.45 -4.04 14.13
CA ALA A 70 6.66 -3.32 13.75
C ALA A 70 7.73 -4.25 13.12
N ARG A 71 7.80 -5.51 13.57
CA ARG A 71 8.69 -6.50 12.95
C ARG A 71 8.16 -6.98 11.60
N LEU A 72 6.84 -7.12 11.46
CA LEU A 72 6.22 -7.40 10.17
C LEU A 72 6.46 -6.27 9.16
N ASP A 73 6.38 -5.00 9.58
CA ASP A 73 6.72 -3.86 8.73
C ASP A 73 8.17 -3.90 8.24
N ALA A 74 9.11 -4.32 9.09
CA ALA A 74 10.51 -4.43 8.71
C ALA A 74 10.72 -5.51 7.63
N LEU A 75 10.07 -6.66 7.77
CA LEU A 75 10.09 -7.72 6.74
C LEU A 75 9.46 -7.25 5.42
N GLU A 76 8.30 -6.59 5.50
CA GLU A 76 7.62 -6.03 4.33
C GLU A 76 8.50 -5.01 3.61
N ALA A 77 9.20 -4.13 4.35
CA ALA A 77 10.10 -3.13 3.78
C ALA A 77 11.29 -3.77 3.04
N GLU A 78 11.89 -4.82 3.61
CA GLU A 78 12.97 -5.57 2.96
C GLU A 78 12.48 -6.31 1.71
N TRP A 79 11.34 -6.98 1.82
CA TRP A 79 10.72 -7.65 0.68
C TRP A 79 10.39 -6.65 -0.44
N PHE A 80 9.80 -5.51 -0.09
CA PHE A 80 9.46 -4.46 -1.04
C PHE A 80 10.71 -3.94 -1.77
N ALA A 81 11.81 -3.71 -1.06
CA ALA A 81 13.06 -3.28 -1.67
C ALA A 81 13.62 -4.33 -2.67
N ARG A 82 13.57 -5.63 -2.31
CA ARG A 82 13.95 -6.72 -3.22
C ARG A 82 13.03 -6.77 -4.45
N MET A 83 11.72 -6.78 -4.22
CA MET A 83 10.72 -6.80 -5.30
C MET A 83 10.94 -5.64 -6.27
N ARG A 84 11.16 -4.41 -5.76
CA ARG A 84 11.45 -3.25 -6.60
C ARG A 84 12.72 -3.43 -7.43
N ALA A 85 13.78 -3.94 -6.84
CA ALA A 85 15.06 -4.15 -7.53
C ALA A 85 14.96 -5.20 -8.67
N GLU A 86 14.09 -6.18 -8.52
CA GLU A 86 13.89 -7.28 -9.48
C GLU A 86 12.92 -6.95 -10.62
N LEU A 87 12.22 -5.82 -10.57
CA LEU A 87 11.29 -5.43 -11.63
C LEU A 87 12.02 -5.21 -12.96
N PRO A 88 11.44 -5.67 -14.09
CA PRO A 88 11.99 -5.38 -15.40
C PRO A 88 12.17 -3.87 -15.64
N GLY A 89 13.35 -3.45 -16.05
CA GLY A 89 13.66 -2.05 -16.28
C GLY A 89 13.66 -1.18 -15.01
N SER A 90 13.95 -1.79 -13.85
CA SER A 90 13.97 -1.08 -12.56
C SER A 90 14.96 0.08 -12.58
N VAL A 91 14.45 1.26 -12.25
CA VAL A 91 15.22 2.49 -12.05
C VAL A 91 15.00 2.93 -10.60
N GLY A 92 16.11 3.20 -9.90
CA GLY A 92 16.05 3.75 -8.54
C GLY A 92 15.55 5.20 -8.57
N GLU A 93 14.43 5.45 -7.88
CA GLU A 93 13.85 6.76 -7.76
C GLU A 93 13.63 7.14 -6.30
N VAL A 94 13.82 8.43 -6.01
CA VAL A 94 13.31 8.99 -4.75
C VAL A 94 11.83 9.24 -4.93
N GLU A 95 11.01 8.64 -4.08
CA GLU A 95 9.54 8.72 -4.16
C GLU A 95 9.00 10.08 -3.65
N ASP A 96 9.60 11.17 -4.13
CA ASP A 96 9.03 12.52 -4.02
C ASP A 96 7.99 12.70 -5.13
N TRP A 97 6.79 12.20 -4.87
CA TRP A 97 5.70 12.16 -5.85
C TRP A 97 5.34 13.52 -6.43
N PRO A 98 5.28 14.64 -5.66
CA PRO A 98 5.09 15.98 -6.23
C PRO A 98 6.18 16.36 -7.25
N THR A 99 7.44 16.07 -6.95
CA THR A 99 8.56 16.32 -7.89
C THR A 99 8.48 15.41 -9.11
N LEU A 100 8.14 14.14 -8.95
CA LEU A 100 7.98 13.19 -10.05
C LEU A 100 6.83 13.60 -10.99
N LEU A 101 5.68 14.02 -10.44
CA LEU A 101 4.53 14.50 -11.21
C LEU A 101 4.88 15.78 -12.00
N SER A 102 5.59 16.70 -11.36
CA SER A 102 6.06 17.94 -12.03
C SER A 102 7.06 17.60 -13.14
N GLY A 103 7.95 16.65 -12.90
CA GLY A 103 8.91 16.15 -13.90
C GLY A 103 8.24 15.48 -15.11
N ALA A 104 7.04 14.94 -14.95
CA ALA A 104 6.22 14.39 -16.04
C ALA A 104 5.46 15.50 -16.83
N GLY A 105 5.72 16.79 -16.56
CA GLY A 105 5.09 17.92 -17.24
C GLY A 105 3.71 18.30 -16.70
N LEU A 106 3.34 17.77 -15.53
CA LEU A 106 2.11 18.13 -14.86
C LEU A 106 2.32 19.33 -13.92
N THR A 107 1.26 20.07 -13.66
CA THR A 107 1.28 21.28 -12.81
C THR A 107 0.36 21.11 -11.60
N HIS A 108 0.46 22.06 -10.66
CA HIS A 108 -0.37 22.05 -9.44
C HIS A 108 -0.28 20.74 -8.63
N ALA A 109 0.93 20.15 -8.58
CA ALA A 109 1.18 18.95 -7.79
C ALA A 109 0.85 19.19 -6.31
N ARG A 110 0.02 18.32 -5.73
CA ARG A 110 -0.45 18.41 -4.34
C ARG A 110 -0.48 17.03 -3.72
N THR A 111 -0.24 16.98 -2.41
CA THR A 111 -0.41 15.76 -1.61
C THR A 111 -1.49 15.99 -0.56
N ARG A 112 -2.34 15.00 -0.38
CA ARG A 112 -3.31 14.94 0.71
C ARG A 112 -3.32 13.54 1.32
N SER A 113 -3.16 13.47 2.62
CA SER A 113 -3.28 12.21 3.37
C SER A 113 -4.68 12.05 3.96
N PHE A 114 -5.16 10.81 3.96
CA PHE A 114 -6.46 10.42 4.48
C PHE A 114 -6.26 9.40 5.57
N LEU A 115 -6.84 9.66 6.73
CA LEU A 115 -6.86 8.75 7.86
C LEU A 115 -8.08 7.84 7.75
N LEU A 116 -7.86 6.55 7.87
CA LEU A 116 -8.89 5.55 8.15
C LEU A 116 -8.75 5.15 9.61
N ASP A 117 -9.76 5.45 10.41
CA ASP A 117 -9.81 5.13 11.84
C ASP A 117 -11.10 4.36 12.13
N LEU A 118 -10.96 3.06 12.37
CA LEU A 118 -12.03 2.17 12.80
C LEU A 118 -11.67 1.64 14.19
N PRO A 119 -12.21 2.25 15.27
CA PRO A 119 -11.81 1.92 16.64
C PRO A 119 -12.23 0.51 17.06
N ALA A 120 -11.56 0.01 18.08
CA ALA A 120 -11.96 -1.23 18.74
C ALA A 120 -13.28 -1.04 19.52
N PRO A 121 -14.13 -2.09 19.61
CA PRO A 121 -14.00 -3.37 18.95
C PRO A 121 -14.36 -3.29 17.45
N ALA A 122 -13.50 -3.83 16.60
CA ALA A 122 -13.73 -3.82 15.16
C ALA A 122 -15.00 -4.61 14.77
N SER A 123 -15.70 -4.16 13.74
CA SER A 123 -16.82 -4.89 13.13
C SER A 123 -16.35 -6.21 12.47
N ASP A 124 -17.26 -7.15 12.21
CA ASP A 124 -16.92 -8.41 11.55
C ASP A 124 -16.24 -8.20 10.20
N ARG A 125 -16.68 -7.21 9.44
CA ARG A 125 -16.05 -6.86 8.16
C ARG A 125 -14.63 -6.34 8.34
N ALA A 126 -14.39 -5.52 9.35
CA ALA A 126 -13.05 -5.02 9.66
C ALA A 126 -12.15 -6.15 10.16
N ARG A 127 -12.67 -7.07 10.98
CA ARG A 127 -11.95 -8.27 11.44
C ARG A 127 -11.57 -9.19 10.28
N ALA A 128 -12.49 -9.43 9.34
CA ALA A 128 -12.19 -10.20 8.14
C ALA A 128 -11.08 -9.55 7.28
N TYR A 129 -11.09 -8.23 7.18
CA TYR A 129 -10.01 -7.48 6.52
C TYR A 129 -8.67 -7.64 7.24
N VAL A 130 -8.65 -7.53 8.57
CA VAL A 130 -7.45 -7.74 9.39
C VAL A 130 -6.92 -9.16 9.25
N ALA A 131 -7.81 -10.16 9.37
CA ALA A 131 -7.45 -11.57 9.20
C ALA A 131 -6.84 -11.82 7.81
N GLY A 132 -7.47 -11.31 6.74
CA GLY A 132 -6.95 -11.44 5.38
C GLY A 132 -5.59 -10.78 5.19
N THR A 133 -5.37 -9.61 5.81
CA THR A 133 -4.08 -8.90 5.75
C THR A 133 -2.97 -9.69 6.47
N LEU A 134 -3.23 -10.16 7.69
CA LEU A 134 -2.27 -10.95 8.45
C LEU A 134 -2.00 -12.31 7.80
N ALA A 135 -3.03 -12.95 7.21
CA ALA A 135 -2.87 -14.20 6.47
C ALA A 135 -1.95 -14.01 5.25
N ARG A 136 -2.10 -12.91 4.51
CA ARG A 136 -1.20 -12.57 3.40
C ARG A 136 0.24 -12.37 3.88
N VAL A 137 0.45 -11.64 4.98
CA VAL A 137 1.80 -11.47 5.57
C VAL A 137 2.39 -12.84 5.95
N ARG A 138 1.59 -13.70 6.57
CA ARG A 138 1.99 -15.07 6.94
C ARG A 138 2.35 -15.93 5.72
N GLU A 139 1.61 -15.78 4.63
CA GLU A 139 1.86 -16.48 3.36
C GLU A 139 3.14 -15.98 2.68
N VAL A 140 3.30 -14.66 2.56
CA VAL A 140 4.42 -14.05 1.81
C VAL A 140 5.73 -14.16 2.56
N HIS A 141 5.71 -13.94 3.88
CA HIS A 141 6.92 -13.85 4.72
C HIS A 141 7.12 -15.06 5.64
N GLY A 142 6.32 -16.11 5.48
CA GLY A 142 6.32 -17.25 6.43
C GLY A 142 7.67 -17.89 6.65
N ASP A 143 8.53 -17.96 5.65
CA ASP A 143 9.86 -18.54 5.74
C ASP A 143 10.88 -17.58 6.38
N GLU A 144 10.65 -16.28 6.31
CA GLU A 144 11.51 -15.23 6.87
C GLU A 144 11.13 -14.87 8.32
N LEU A 145 9.91 -15.24 8.77
CA LEU A 145 9.47 -15.03 10.15
C LEU A 145 10.27 -15.92 11.12
N ASP A 146 10.67 -15.34 12.26
CA ASP A 146 11.14 -16.17 13.35
C ASP A 146 10.02 -17.07 13.93
N ALA A 147 10.41 -18.12 14.64
CA ALA A 147 9.46 -19.14 15.10
C ALA A 147 8.40 -18.58 16.06
N GLU A 148 8.74 -17.58 16.89
CA GLU A 148 7.83 -16.99 17.85
C GLU A 148 6.81 -16.07 17.19
N ASP A 149 7.22 -15.24 16.23
CA ASP A 149 6.32 -14.38 15.47
C ASP A 149 5.40 -15.20 14.56
N ARG A 150 5.92 -16.27 13.97
CA ARG A 150 5.13 -17.24 13.21
C ARG A 150 4.05 -17.88 14.07
N ALA A 151 4.42 -18.41 15.23
CA ALA A 151 3.45 -19.00 16.15
C ALA A 151 2.42 -17.98 16.66
N THR A 152 2.84 -16.72 16.83
CA THR A 152 1.94 -15.63 17.22
C THR A 152 0.91 -15.36 16.12
N LEU A 153 1.34 -15.27 14.85
CA LEU A 153 0.45 -15.10 13.71
C LEU A 153 -0.49 -16.29 13.53
N ASP A 154 0.01 -17.51 13.67
CA ASP A 154 -0.81 -18.72 13.55
C ASP A 154 -1.95 -18.71 14.59
N ARG A 155 -1.69 -18.28 15.83
CA ARG A 155 -2.73 -18.12 16.86
C ARG A 155 -3.71 -16.99 16.57
N LEU A 156 -3.24 -15.87 16.03
CA LEU A 156 -4.10 -14.74 15.64
C LEU A 156 -5.05 -15.12 14.51
N LEU A 157 -4.65 -16.03 13.64
CA LEU A 157 -5.40 -16.46 12.46
C LEU A 157 -6.26 -17.71 12.70
N ASP A 158 -5.99 -18.49 13.75
CA ASP A 158 -6.77 -19.66 14.09
C ASP A 158 -8.15 -19.25 14.64
N ALA A 159 -9.21 -19.57 13.91
CA ALA A 159 -10.58 -19.21 14.28
C ALA A 159 -11.05 -19.85 15.60
N ASP A 160 -10.43 -20.96 16.02
CA ASP A 160 -10.78 -21.67 17.25
C ASP A 160 -9.95 -21.18 18.46
N ASP A 161 -8.85 -20.43 18.25
CA ASP A 161 -8.06 -19.85 19.34
C ASP A 161 -8.77 -18.60 19.89
N LYS A 162 -8.88 -18.50 21.22
CA LYS A 162 -9.43 -17.32 21.91
C LYS A 162 -8.61 -16.04 21.65
N ALA A 163 -7.34 -16.18 21.26
CA ALA A 163 -6.46 -15.08 20.88
C ALA A 163 -6.65 -14.60 19.44
N SER A 164 -7.51 -15.29 18.68
CA SER A 164 -7.79 -14.93 17.28
C SER A 164 -8.31 -13.53 17.10
N VAL A 165 -7.94 -12.88 16.00
CA VAL A 165 -8.50 -11.58 15.59
C VAL A 165 -10.02 -11.59 15.46
N HIS A 166 -10.63 -12.77 15.28
CA HIS A 166 -12.07 -12.94 15.24
C HIS A 166 -12.75 -12.77 16.61
N HIS A 167 -12.02 -12.99 17.70
CA HIS A 167 -12.57 -13.00 19.06
C HIS A 167 -12.05 -11.87 19.95
N ARG A 168 -10.86 -11.30 19.64
CA ARG A 168 -10.24 -10.25 20.46
C ARG A 168 -11.10 -8.98 20.47
N PRO A 169 -11.34 -8.37 21.64
CA PRO A 169 -12.08 -7.10 21.74
C PRO A 169 -11.28 -5.88 21.31
N ASP A 170 -9.95 -5.99 21.21
CA ASP A 170 -8.99 -4.91 21.02
C ASP A 170 -8.49 -4.76 19.57
N VAL A 171 -9.13 -5.46 18.62
CA VAL A 171 -8.87 -5.29 17.17
C VAL A 171 -9.46 -3.97 16.70
N PHE A 172 -8.66 -3.21 15.96
CA PHE A 172 -9.03 -1.95 15.31
C PHE A 172 -8.43 -1.88 13.90
N VAL A 173 -8.70 -0.84 13.14
CA VAL A 173 -7.99 -0.52 11.89
C VAL A 173 -7.62 0.95 11.93
N LEU A 174 -6.33 1.22 11.91
CA LEU A 174 -5.79 2.57 11.79
C LEU A 174 -4.80 2.59 10.62
N ALA A 175 -5.10 3.35 9.58
CA ALA A 175 -4.27 3.47 8.40
C ALA A 175 -4.27 4.91 7.87
N ALA A 176 -3.19 5.32 7.24
CA ALA A 176 -3.13 6.57 6.51
C ALA A 176 -2.64 6.33 5.09
N HIS A 177 -3.35 6.90 4.11
CA HIS A 177 -2.99 6.80 2.70
C HIS A 177 -2.76 8.19 2.13
N SER A 178 -1.68 8.36 1.35
CA SER A 178 -1.39 9.62 0.67
C SER A 178 -1.84 9.55 -0.79
N VAL A 179 -2.56 10.58 -1.20
CA VAL A 179 -2.98 10.78 -2.59
C VAL A 179 -2.26 12.02 -3.12
N HIS A 180 -1.58 11.84 -4.23
CA HIS A 180 -0.86 12.90 -4.93
C HIS A 180 -1.61 13.20 -6.23
N THR A 181 -1.91 14.46 -6.47
CA THR A 181 -2.65 14.90 -7.67
C THR A 181 -1.88 15.97 -8.41
N ALA A 182 -1.97 15.95 -9.74
CA ALA A 182 -1.46 17.02 -10.58
C ALA A 182 -2.29 17.14 -11.86
N VAL A 183 -2.22 18.27 -12.54
CA VAL A 183 -3.08 18.62 -13.67
C VAL A 183 -2.23 18.77 -14.93
N ARG A 184 -2.73 18.28 -16.08
CA ARG A 184 -2.17 18.57 -17.39
C ARG A 184 -2.57 19.97 -17.81
N THR A 185 -1.60 20.85 -18.05
CA THR A 185 -1.83 22.14 -18.72
C THR A 185 -2.18 21.93 -20.19
N GLY A 186 -2.98 22.82 -20.75
CA GLY A 186 -3.32 22.83 -22.18
C GLY A 186 -2.15 23.24 -23.07
#